data_fc8903cf3e892e06b9a2ecf8fe331bb4
#
_entry.id   fc8903cf3e892e06b9a2ecf8fe331bb4
#
_cell.length_a   1.000
_cell.length_b   1.000
_cell.length_c   1.000
_cell.angle_alpha   90.00
_cell.angle_beta   90.00
_cell.angle_gamma   90.00
#
_symmetry.space_group_name_H-M   'P 1'
#
loop_
_entity.id
_entity.type
_entity.pdbx_description
1 polymer ?
#
loop_
_entity_poly.entity_id
_entity_poly.type
_entity_poly.pdbx_seq_one_letter_code
_entity_poly.pdbx_strand_id
1 'polypeptide(L)'
;RLCQTAHEAVEAYRSMGAEEVVLKAQVLTGGRGKAGGIKLANTAEEVENKARQILGMTIKDYPVQKILLCEAEDISAEFYVSFVVDRNQKSVVLIMSTEGGVEIESVAWEAPEKIHRHSIDPLIGLPDFLARRYAFCLFSQIDEANQLAVILQKLYKLFVEKDASLVEVNPLVLTPTGKLVAIDAKMTFDDNAMFRQPEIESLAELSEEEQVEASAKAKGFSYVSLNGEIGCMVNGAGLAMATMDMIKLQGGTPANFLDIGGSSNPRKVIEAMKLLLSDSRVKVVLINIFGGITRCDDVATGLLAAFNEIESDIPVIVRLTGTNENEGRELLKGSRFLVAQTMCEATRKAVDIASKSY
;
A
#
# COMPACT_ATOMS: atom_id res chain seq x y z
N ARG A 1 -23.77 -0.81 -6.40
CA ARG A 1 -23.82 -1.17 -4.97
C ARG A 1 -22.70 -2.13 -4.61
N LEU A 2 -22.08 -1.95 -3.45
CA LEU A 2 -21.08 -2.87 -2.90
C LEU A 2 -21.79 -4.04 -2.23
N CYS A 3 -21.36 -5.29 -2.51
CA CYS A 3 -21.93 -6.54 -2.01
C CYS A 3 -20.81 -7.46 -1.51
N GLN A 4 -21.04 -8.13 -0.39
CA GLN A 4 -20.09 -9.10 0.20
C GLN A 4 -20.56 -10.56 -0.01
N THR A 5 -21.82 -10.75 -0.35
CA THR A 5 -22.41 -12.06 -0.60
C THR A 5 -23.14 -12.10 -1.94
N ALA A 6 -23.30 -13.30 -2.49
CA ALA A 6 -24.10 -13.49 -3.71
C ALA A 6 -25.58 -13.11 -3.50
N HIS A 7 -26.10 -13.32 -2.30
CA HIS A 7 -27.48 -12.94 -1.95
C HIS A 7 -27.68 -11.41 -2.00
N GLU A 8 -26.75 -10.64 -1.39
CA GLU A 8 -26.77 -9.17 -1.47
C GLU A 8 -26.68 -8.66 -2.92
N ALA A 9 -25.90 -9.33 -3.78
CA ALA A 9 -25.81 -8.98 -5.18
C ALA A 9 -27.14 -9.16 -5.92
N VAL A 10 -27.88 -10.24 -5.63
CA VAL A 10 -29.22 -10.48 -6.18
C VAL A 10 -30.24 -9.45 -5.69
N GLU A 11 -30.20 -9.09 -4.41
CA GLU A 11 -31.09 -8.06 -3.86
C GLU A 11 -30.75 -6.68 -4.47
N ALA A 12 -29.46 -6.38 -4.62
CA ALA A 12 -29.01 -5.15 -5.28
C ALA A 12 -29.51 -5.09 -6.73
N TYR A 13 -29.37 -6.17 -7.51
CA TYR A 13 -29.86 -6.27 -8.88
C TYR A 13 -31.36 -5.98 -8.98
N ARG A 14 -32.16 -6.69 -8.16
CA ARG A 14 -33.61 -6.47 -8.13
C ARG A 14 -34.02 -5.05 -7.78
N SER A 15 -33.29 -4.42 -6.86
CA SER A 15 -33.57 -3.05 -6.42
C SER A 15 -33.13 -1.98 -7.43
N MET A 16 -32.14 -2.28 -8.30
CA MET A 16 -31.68 -1.37 -9.36
C MET A 16 -32.67 -1.30 -10.51
N GLY A 17 -33.38 -2.40 -10.81
CA GLY A 17 -34.32 -2.47 -11.92
C GLY A 17 -33.66 -2.34 -13.30
N ALA A 18 -32.34 -2.55 -13.38
CA ALA A 18 -31.57 -2.49 -14.60
C ALA A 18 -31.76 -3.78 -15.43
N GLU A 19 -31.79 -3.66 -16.75
CA GLU A 19 -31.88 -4.81 -17.64
C GLU A 19 -30.61 -5.65 -17.62
N GLU A 20 -29.45 -5.00 -17.59
CA GLU A 20 -28.14 -5.62 -17.53
C GLU A 20 -27.25 -4.92 -16.49
N VAL A 21 -26.45 -5.71 -15.77
CA VAL A 21 -25.52 -5.23 -14.75
C VAL A 21 -24.13 -5.80 -14.94
N VAL A 22 -23.13 -5.07 -14.44
CA VAL A 22 -21.74 -5.49 -14.37
C VAL A 22 -21.38 -5.81 -12.92
N LEU A 23 -20.85 -7.00 -12.69
CA LEU A 23 -20.24 -7.40 -11.42
C LEU A 23 -18.73 -7.17 -11.51
N LYS A 24 -18.16 -6.37 -10.62
CA LYS A 24 -16.74 -6.01 -10.60
C LYS A 24 -16.09 -6.43 -9.29
N ALA A 25 -15.09 -7.31 -9.33
CA ALA A 25 -14.27 -7.64 -8.17
C ALA A 25 -13.69 -6.37 -7.54
N GLN A 26 -13.69 -6.28 -6.22
CA GLN A 26 -13.07 -5.20 -5.47
C GLN A 26 -11.81 -5.73 -4.77
N VAL A 27 -10.65 -5.34 -5.29
CA VAL A 27 -9.31 -5.66 -4.77
C VAL A 27 -8.39 -4.47 -4.96
N LEU A 28 -7.36 -4.37 -4.13
CA LEU A 28 -6.39 -3.26 -4.14
C LEU A 28 -5.38 -3.31 -5.31
N THR A 29 -5.69 -4.02 -6.38
CA THR A 29 -4.83 -4.15 -7.56
C THR A 29 -5.57 -3.89 -8.86
N GLY A 30 -4.85 -3.46 -9.89
CA GLY A 30 -5.37 -3.32 -11.26
C GLY A 30 -5.42 -4.65 -12.02
N GLY A 31 -5.99 -4.62 -13.24
CA GLY A 31 -6.06 -5.79 -14.13
C GLY A 31 -7.20 -6.75 -13.82
N ARG A 32 -8.21 -6.33 -13.06
CA ARG A 32 -9.40 -7.12 -12.68
C ARG A 32 -10.12 -7.73 -13.88
N GLY A 33 -10.27 -6.99 -14.97
CA GLY A 33 -10.91 -7.47 -16.20
C GLY A 33 -10.15 -8.63 -16.84
N LYS A 34 -8.81 -8.49 -16.99
CA LYS A 34 -7.94 -9.55 -17.54
C LYS A 34 -7.96 -10.82 -16.69
N ALA A 35 -8.13 -10.68 -15.38
CA ALA A 35 -8.24 -11.80 -14.45
C ALA A 35 -9.65 -12.45 -14.42
N GLY A 36 -10.62 -11.97 -15.19
CA GLY A 36 -12.00 -12.48 -15.19
C GLY A 36 -12.85 -12.00 -14.00
N GLY A 37 -12.37 -11.00 -13.27
CA GLY A 37 -13.07 -10.38 -12.14
C GLY A 37 -14.16 -9.36 -12.52
N ILE A 38 -14.47 -9.22 -13.83
CA ILE A 38 -15.55 -8.38 -14.35
C ILE A 38 -16.46 -9.25 -15.20
N LYS A 39 -17.76 -9.29 -14.89
CA LYS A 39 -18.75 -10.11 -15.59
C LYS A 39 -20.06 -9.36 -15.77
N LEU A 40 -20.69 -9.48 -16.94
CA LEU A 40 -22.03 -8.99 -17.24
C LEU A 40 -23.08 -10.02 -16.80
N ALA A 41 -24.26 -9.57 -16.37
CA ALA A 41 -25.41 -10.42 -16.02
C ALA A 41 -26.73 -9.67 -16.27
N ASN A 42 -27.74 -10.40 -16.78
CA ASN A 42 -29.05 -9.85 -17.12
C ASN A 42 -30.22 -10.59 -16.42
N THR A 43 -29.93 -11.58 -15.58
CA THR A 43 -30.92 -12.28 -14.76
C THR A 43 -30.42 -12.44 -13.32
N ALA A 44 -31.34 -12.56 -12.36
CA ALA A 44 -31.00 -12.78 -10.96
C ALA A 44 -30.21 -14.08 -10.75
N GLU A 45 -30.48 -15.13 -11.52
CA GLU A 45 -29.75 -16.40 -11.47
C GLU A 45 -28.30 -16.22 -11.97
N GLU A 46 -28.09 -15.49 -13.05
CA GLU A 46 -26.76 -15.17 -13.56
C GLU A 46 -25.98 -14.31 -12.57
N VAL A 47 -26.63 -13.29 -11.96
CA VAL A 47 -26.01 -12.46 -10.91
C VAL A 47 -25.52 -13.32 -9.76
N GLU A 48 -26.36 -14.24 -9.25
CA GLU A 48 -25.97 -15.12 -8.15
C GLU A 48 -24.78 -16.02 -8.51
N ASN A 49 -24.85 -16.68 -9.67
CA ASN A 49 -23.79 -17.59 -10.12
C ASN A 49 -22.46 -16.85 -10.37
N LYS A 50 -22.51 -15.70 -11.05
CA LYS A 50 -21.32 -14.89 -11.35
C LYS A 50 -20.75 -14.24 -10.07
N ALA A 51 -21.60 -13.81 -9.12
CA ALA A 51 -21.17 -13.30 -7.83
C ALA A 51 -20.42 -14.36 -7.02
N ARG A 52 -20.95 -15.60 -6.93
CA ARG A 52 -20.26 -16.72 -6.25
C ARG A 52 -18.89 -17.03 -6.88
N GLN A 53 -18.81 -16.99 -8.21
CA GLN A 53 -17.55 -17.20 -8.91
C GLN A 53 -16.53 -16.13 -8.58
N ILE A 54 -16.92 -14.85 -8.64
CA ILE A 54 -16.01 -13.72 -8.39
C ILE A 54 -15.55 -13.69 -6.94
N LEU A 55 -16.45 -13.91 -5.96
CA LEU A 55 -16.12 -13.95 -4.53
C LEU A 55 -15.20 -15.12 -4.14
N GLY A 56 -15.11 -16.17 -4.98
CA GLY A 56 -14.18 -17.29 -4.79
C GLY A 56 -12.83 -17.13 -5.49
N MET A 57 -12.59 -16.00 -6.16
CA MET A 57 -11.36 -15.78 -6.93
C MET A 57 -10.25 -15.19 -6.06
N THR A 58 -9.01 -15.40 -6.53
CA THR A 58 -7.83 -14.64 -6.08
C THR A 58 -7.24 -13.90 -7.29
N ILE A 59 -7.02 -12.61 -7.17
CA ILE A 59 -6.48 -11.76 -8.24
C ILE A 59 -5.15 -11.17 -7.77
N LYS A 60 -4.03 -11.58 -8.38
CA LYS A 60 -2.67 -11.15 -8.00
C LYS A 60 -2.44 -11.25 -6.48
N ASP A 61 -2.71 -12.43 -5.93
CA ASP A 61 -2.57 -12.78 -4.50
C ASP A 61 -3.60 -12.13 -3.54
N TYR A 62 -4.52 -11.29 -4.05
CA TYR A 62 -5.60 -10.71 -3.26
C TYR A 62 -6.89 -11.54 -3.38
N PRO A 63 -7.42 -12.12 -2.28
CA PRO A 63 -8.71 -12.78 -2.30
C PRO A 63 -9.83 -11.76 -2.52
N VAL A 64 -10.77 -12.07 -3.40
CA VAL A 64 -11.92 -11.21 -3.67
C VAL A 64 -12.97 -11.39 -2.58
N GLN A 65 -13.09 -10.42 -1.69
CA GLN A 65 -14.05 -10.42 -0.58
C GLN A 65 -15.32 -9.60 -0.88
N LYS A 66 -15.26 -8.72 -1.88
CA LYS A 66 -16.33 -7.79 -2.22
C LYS A 66 -16.49 -7.67 -3.73
N ILE A 67 -17.71 -7.44 -4.17
CA ILE A 67 -18.06 -7.11 -5.55
C ILE A 67 -18.84 -5.80 -5.59
N LEU A 68 -18.53 -4.99 -6.61
CA LEU A 68 -19.33 -3.82 -6.95
C LEU A 68 -20.28 -4.18 -8.08
N LEU A 69 -21.60 -4.05 -7.82
CA LEU A 69 -22.65 -4.20 -8.82
C LEU A 69 -23.01 -2.82 -9.37
N CYS A 70 -22.90 -2.65 -10.68
CA CYS A 70 -23.26 -1.44 -11.41
C CYS A 70 -24.21 -1.78 -12.57
N GLU A 71 -25.01 -0.82 -12.98
CA GLU A 71 -25.71 -0.87 -14.26
C GLU A 71 -24.70 -0.94 -15.40
N ALA A 72 -24.98 -1.73 -16.42
CA ALA A 72 -24.16 -1.81 -17.62
C ALA A 72 -24.40 -0.57 -18.50
N GLU A 73 -23.36 -0.06 -19.11
CA GLU A 73 -23.43 1.05 -20.05
C GLU A 73 -23.00 0.55 -21.43
N ASP A 74 -23.74 0.97 -22.45
CA ASP A 74 -23.32 0.74 -23.84
C ASP A 74 -22.11 1.61 -24.17
N ILE A 75 -21.06 1.01 -24.72
CA ILE A 75 -19.78 1.67 -24.95
C ILE A 75 -19.55 1.86 -26.44
N SER A 76 -19.42 3.11 -26.89
CA SER A 76 -19.02 3.46 -28.25
C SER A 76 -17.50 3.67 -28.38
N ALA A 77 -16.87 4.23 -27.35
CA ALA A 77 -15.43 4.45 -27.30
C ALA A 77 -14.95 4.53 -25.84
N GLU A 78 -13.70 4.17 -25.62
CA GLU A 78 -13.04 4.17 -24.31
C GLU A 78 -11.86 5.12 -24.31
N PHE A 79 -11.73 5.93 -23.25
CA PHE A 79 -10.67 6.93 -23.06
C PHE A 79 -10.00 6.73 -21.72
N TYR A 80 -8.76 7.22 -21.64
CA TYR A 80 -8.01 7.30 -20.38
C TYR A 80 -7.88 8.74 -19.92
N VAL A 81 -8.10 8.99 -18.64
CA VAL A 81 -7.88 10.29 -18.00
C VAL A 81 -7.28 10.10 -16.62
N SER A 82 -6.17 10.77 -16.33
CA SER A 82 -5.61 10.78 -14.98
C SER A 82 -4.94 12.09 -14.62
N PHE A 83 -4.89 12.35 -13.31
CA PHE A 83 -4.04 13.38 -12.68
C PHE A 83 -3.03 12.68 -11.79
N VAL A 84 -1.76 13.04 -11.92
CA VAL A 84 -0.65 12.46 -11.16
C VAL A 84 0.35 13.53 -10.77
N VAL A 85 1.05 13.33 -9.64
CA VAL A 85 2.17 14.19 -9.26
C VAL A 85 3.41 13.79 -10.06
N ASP A 86 3.95 14.71 -10.87
CA ASP A 86 5.26 14.57 -11.50
C ASP A 86 6.32 15.25 -10.62
N ARG A 87 7.14 14.45 -9.96
CA ARG A 87 8.19 14.92 -9.04
C ARG A 87 9.33 15.64 -9.77
N ASN A 88 9.59 15.29 -11.03
CA ASN A 88 10.64 15.92 -11.83
C ASN A 88 10.22 17.34 -12.24
N GLN A 89 8.96 17.51 -12.65
CA GLN A 89 8.40 18.81 -13.02
C GLN A 89 7.88 19.61 -11.82
N LYS A 90 7.79 18.98 -10.64
CA LYS A 90 7.20 19.56 -9.40
C LYS A 90 5.80 20.14 -9.65
N SER A 91 5.00 19.42 -10.42
CA SER A 91 3.66 19.84 -10.84
C SER A 91 2.69 18.67 -10.90
N VAL A 92 1.40 18.98 -10.95
CA VAL A 92 0.38 18.00 -11.31
C VAL A 92 0.37 17.87 -12.84
N VAL A 93 0.36 16.64 -13.33
CA VAL A 93 0.26 16.35 -14.77
C VAL A 93 -1.07 15.68 -15.06
N LEU A 94 -1.80 16.24 -16.00
CA LEU A 94 -2.94 15.61 -16.65
C LEU A 94 -2.41 14.70 -17.76
N ILE A 95 -2.80 13.44 -17.72
CA ILE A 95 -2.51 12.45 -18.79
C ILE A 95 -3.85 12.01 -19.38
N MET A 96 -3.96 12.04 -20.69
CA MET A 96 -5.15 11.61 -21.42
C MET A 96 -4.76 10.77 -22.63
N SER A 97 -5.62 9.81 -23.00
CA SER A 97 -5.46 9.01 -24.23
C SER A 97 -6.80 8.62 -24.81
N THR A 98 -6.81 8.41 -26.13
CA THR A 98 -7.92 7.78 -26.87
C THR A 98 -7.95 6.26 -26.70
N GLU A 99 -6.98 5.68 -25.99
CA GLU A 99 -6.91 4.26 -25.64
C GLU A 99 -7.27 4.11 -24.16
N GLY A 100 -8.52 3.74 -23.88
CA GLY A 100 -9.00 3.40 -22.55
C GLY A 100 -9.15 1.90 -22.34
N GLY A 101 -9.46 1.47 -21.11
CA GLY A 101 -9.66 0.06 -20.76
C GLY A 101 -8.40 -0.81 -20.79
N VAL A 102 -7.23 -0.21 -21.02
CA VAL A 102 -5.92 -0.87 -21.10
C VAL A 102 -4.92 -0.24 -20.13
N GLU A 103 -3.77 -0.89 -19.95
CA GLU A 103 -2.66 -0.33 -19.16
C GLU A 103 -2.00 0.81 -19.93
N ILE A 104 -2.03 2.01 -19.37
CA ILE A 104 -1.51 3.22 -20.03
C ILE A 104 -0.01 3.15 -20.29
N GLU A 105 0.73 2.39 -19.49
CA GLU A 105 2.16 2.13 -19.67
C GLU A 105 2.44 1.37 -20.97
N SER A 106 1.58 0.42 -21.34
CA SER A 106 1.67 -0.29 -22.62
C SER A 106 1.43 0.67 -23.78
N VAL A 107 0.42 1.54 -23.68
CA VAL A 107 0.15 2.57 -24.70
C VAL A 107 1.32 3.54 -24.81
N ALA A 108 1.94 3.93 -23.69
CA ALA A 108 3.10 4.81 -23.69
C ALA A 108 4.32 4.20 -24.41
N TRP A 109 4.44 2.88 -24.39
CA TRP A 109 5.51 2.17 -25.08
C TRP A 109 5.22 1.91 -26.56
N GLU A 110 4.00 1.47 -26.88
CA GLU A 110 3.62 1.03 -28.22
C GLU A 110 3.17 2.18 -29.14
N ALA A 111 2.49 3.19 -28.59
CA ALA A 111 1.89 4.31 -29.32
C ALA A 111 1.95 5.63 -28.50
N PRO A 112 3.15 6.14 -28.21
CA PRO A 112 3.33 7.33 -27.36
C PRO A 112 2.65 8.59 -27.91
N GLU A 113 2.41 8.67 -29.21
CA GLU A 113 1.70 9.77 -29.86
C GLU A 113 0.22 9.85 -29.48
N LYS A 114 -0.37 8.77 -28.96
CA LYS A 114 -1.76 8.74 -28.46
C LYS A 114 -1.90 9.28 -27.03
N ILE A 115 -0.79 9.59 -26.40
CA ILE A 115 -0.79 10.12 -25.02
C ILE A 115 -0.59 11.62 -25.03
N HIS A 116 -1.57 12.33 -24.51
CA HIS A 116 -1.52 13.77 -24.27
C HIS A 116 -1.12 14.03 -22.82
N ARG A 117 -0.05 14.81 -22.60
CA ARG A 117 0.45 15.16 -21.28
C ARG A 117 0.47 16.68 -21.13
N HIS A 118 -0.17 17.18 -20.07
CA HIS A 118 -0.26 18.60 -19.80
C HIS A 118 0.10 18.87 -18.34
N SER A 119 1.16 19.65 -18.13
CA SER A 119 1.53 20.12 -16.81
C SER A 119 0.59 21.24 -16.37
N ILE A 120 0.13 21.17 -15.13
CA ILE A 120 -0.78 22.15 -14.53
C ILE A 120 0.01 22.93 -13.49
N ASP A 121 0.08 24.25 -13.69
CA ASP A 121 0.67 25.16 -12.72
C ASP A 121 -0.17 25.13 -11.42
N PRO A 122 0.42 24.76 -10.27
CA PRO A 122 -0.33 24.64 -9.01
C PRO A 122 -0.89 25.98 -8.50
N LEU A 123 -0.36 27.13 -8.95
CA LEU A 123 -0.86 28.46 -8.58
C LEU A 123 -2.07 28.87 -9.41
N ILE A 124 -2.13 28.45 -10.67
CA ILE A 124 -3.22 28.76 -11.60
C ILE A 124 -4.31 27.70 -11.52
N GLY A 125 -3.94 26.45 -11.30
CA GLY A 125 -4.84 25.31 -11.33
C GLY A 125 -5.35 24.99 -12.73
N LEU A 126 -6.55 24.43 -12.82
CA LEU A 126 -7.20 24.06 -14.08
C LEU A 126 -8.45 24.92 -14.35
N PRO A 127 -8.28 26.17 -14.82
CA PRO A 127 -9.41 27.02 -15.18
C PRO A 127 -10.12 26.51 -16.44
N ASP A 128 -11.35 26.96 -16.63
CA ASP A 128 -12.28 26.51 -17.67
C ASP A 128 -11.68 26.54 -19.09
N PHE A 129 -10.96 27.61 -19.43
CA PHE A 129 -10.35 27.72 -20.75
C PHE A 129 -9.23 26.69 -21.00
N LEU A 130 -8.46 26.33 -19.98
CA LEU A 130 -7.43 25.27 -20.08
C LEU A 130 -8.09 23.89 -20.14
N ALA A 131 -9.09 23.63 -19.30
CA ALA A 131 -9.81 22.37 -19.33
C ALA A 131 -10.44 22.12 -20.71
N ARG A 132 -11.08 23.13 -21.31
CA ARG A 132 -11.60 23.03 -22.69
C ARG A 132 -10.50 22.84 -23.71
N ARG A 133 -9.42 23.59 -23.63
CA ARG A 133 -8.27 23.42 -24.54
C ARG A 133 -7.75 21.98 -24.53
N TYR A 134 -7.62 21.39 -23.35
CA TYR A 134 -7.13 20.01 -23.22
C TYR A 134 -8.17 19.00 -23.69
N ALA A 135 -9.46 19.23 -23.43
CA ALA A 135 -10.53 18.37 -23.89
C ALA A 135 -10.57 18.23 -25.42
N PHE A 136 -10.27 19.31 -26.15
CA PHE A 136 -10.16 19.28 -27.62
C PHE A 136 -8.97 18.47 -28.15
N CYS A 137 -8.06 17.97 -27.30
CA CYS A 137 -7.05 16.99 -27.71
C CYS A 137 -7.65 15.60 -27.95
N LEU A 138 -8.77 15.29 -27.27
CA LEU A 138 -9.44 13.99 -27.43
C LEU A 138 -10.69 14.06 -28.32
N PHE A 139 -11.44 15.15 -28.26
CA PHE A 139 -12.73 15.31 -28.93
C PHE A 139 -12.73 16.49 -29.89
N SER A 140 -13.20 16.26 -31.12
CA SER A 140 -13.44 17.34 -32.09
C SER A 140 -14.83 17.95 -31.98
N GLN A 141 -15.78 17.20 -31.40
CA GLN A 141 -17.15 17.66 -31.20
C GLN A 141 -17.26 18.55 -29.94
N ILE A 142 -17.96 19.65 -30.06
CA ILE A 142 -18.05 20.69 -29.01
C ILE A 142 -18.72 20.15 -27.73
N ASP A 143 -19.79 19.37 -27.91
CA ASP A 143 -20.57 18.87 -26.77
C ASP A 143 -19.78 17.87 -25.92
N GLU A 144 -19.05 16.95 -26.57
CA GLU A 144 -18.19 15.98 -25.91
C GLU A 144 -16.99 16.67 -25.24
N ALA A 145 -16.34 17.62 -25.94
CA ALA A 145 -15.25 18.39 -25.39
C ALA A 145 -15.68 19.22 -24.14
N ASN A 146 -16.87 19.80 -24.17
CA ASN A 146 -17.40 20.53 -23.02
C ASN A 146 -17.71 19.58 -21.83
N GLN A 147 -18.27 18.40 -22.08
CA GLN A 147 -18.48 17.39 -21.05
C GLN A 147 -17.15 16.98 -20.43
N LEU A 148 -16.13 16.67 -21.27
CA LEU A 148 -14.81 16.30 -20.78
C LEU A 148 -14.19 17.45 -19.95
N ALA A 149 -14.28 18.70 -20.40
CA ALA A 149 -13.74 19.85 -19.68
C ALA A 149 -14.32 19.94 -18.26
N VAL A 150 -15.64 19.74 -18.10
CA VAL A 150 -16.30 19.71 -16.79
C VAL A 150 -15.80 18.54 -15.94
N ILE A 151 -15.62 17.37 -16.55
CA ILE A 151 -15.07 16.18 -15.85
C ILE A 151 -13.65 16.48 -15.37
N LEU A 152 -12.77 17.01 -16.25
CA LEU A 152 -11.38 17.33 -15.90
C LEU A 152 -11.32 18.31 -14.71
N GLN A 153 -12.16 19.34 -14.69
CA GLN A 153 -12.20 20.28 -13.57
C GLN A 153 -12.63 19.63 -12.26
N LYS A 154 -13.64 18.75 -12.30
CA LYS A 154 -14.10 18.02 -11.12
C LYS A 154 -13.03 17.05 -10.59
N LEU A 155 -12.36 16.32 -11.49
CA LEU A 155 -11.28 15.39 -11.11
C LEU A 155 -10.07 16.15 -10.56
N TYR A 156 -9.68 17.29 -11.15
CA TYR A 156 -8.61 18.13 -10.63
C TYR A 156 -8.95 18.71 -9.26
N LYS A 157 -10.19 19.20 -9.07
CA LYS A 157 -10.66 19.67 -7.77
C LYS A 157 -10.61 18.57 -6.73
N LEU A 158 -11.09 17.37 -7.06
CA LEU A 158 -11.03 16.18 -6.21
C LEU A 158 -9.58 15.84 -5.85
N PHE A 159 -8.67 15.86 -6.85
CA PHE A 159 -7.25 15.60 -6.67
C PHE A 159 -6.62 16.53 -5.62
N VAL A 160 -6.88 17.83 -5.73
CA VAL A 160 -6.33 18.84 -4.82
C VAL A 160 -6.99 18.79 -3.44
N GLU A 161 -8.33 18.76 -3.37
CA GLU A 161 -9.07 18.85 -2.11
C GLU A 161 -8.92 17.60 -1.23
N LYS A 162 -8.65 16.45 -1.85
CA LYS A 162 -8.51 15.17 -1.14
C LYS A 162 -7.06 14.72 -0.98
N ASP A 163 -6.10 15.60 -1.27
CA ASP A 163 -4.66 15.29 -1.18
C ASP A 163 -4.30 13.99 -1.93
N ALA A 164 -4.86 13.83 -3.13
CA ALA A 164 -4.56 12.66 -3.94
C ALA A 164 -3.19 12.78 -4.61
N SER A 165 -2.48 11.68 -4.72
CA SER A 165 -1.26 11.54 -5.53
C SER A 165 -1.54 10.97 -6.92
N LEU A 166 -2.68 10.29 -7.08
CA LEU A 166 -3.23 9.79 -8.33
C LEU A 166 -4.76 9.87 -8.28
N VAL A 167 -5.37 10.36 -9.35
CA VAL A 167 -6.79 10.19 -9.68
C VAL A 167 -6.85 9.71 -11.12
N GLU A 168 -7.33 8.50 -11.35
CA GLU A 168 -7.39 7.85 -12.65
C GLU A 168 -8.83 7.42 -12.93
N VAL A 169 -9.31 7.69 -14.14
CA VAL A 169 -10.54 7.15 -14.70
C VAL A 169 -10.14 6.32 -15.92
N ASN A 170 -10.32 5.01 -15.83
CA ASN A 170 -9.90 4.07 -16.87
C ASN A 170 -10.81 2.82 -16.90
N PRO A 171 -11.75 2.76 -17.87
CA PRO A 171 -12.00 3.78 -18.90
C PRO A 171 -12.99 4.88 -18.48
N LEU A 172 -12.83 6.05 -19.09
CA LEU A 172 -13.89 7.01 -19.31
C LEU A 172 -14.56 6.64 -20.65
N VAL A 173 -15.84 6.36 -20.64
CA VAL A 173 -16.54 5.86 -21.84
C VAL A 173 -17.41 6.92 -22.47
N LEU A 174 -17.49 6.89 -23.81
CA LEU A 174 -18.49 7.59 -24.59
C LEU A 174 -19.60 6.62 -24.93
N THR A 175 -20.83 6.94 -24.56
CA THR A 175 -22.01 6.14 -24.89
C THR A 175 -22.51 6.46 -26.33
N PRO A 176 -23.34 5.59 -26.95
CA PRO A 176 -23.97 5.87 -28.24
C PRO A 176 -24.84 7.14 -28.24
N THR A 177 -25.27 7.57 -27.07
CA THR A 177 -26.06 8.80 -26.90
C THR A 177 -25.19 10.07 -26.77
N GLY A 178 -23.85 9.95 -26.89
CA GLY A 178 -22.92 11.07 -26.79
C GLY A 178 -22.64 11.52 -25.34
N LYS A 179 -22.95 10.70 -24.33
CA LYS A 179 -22.68 10.98 -22.92
C LYS A 179 -21.34 10.40 -22.50
N LEU A 180 -20.55 11.18 -21.76
CA LEU A 180 -19.32 10.69 -21.10
C LEU A 180 -19.62 10.16 -19.71
N VAL A 181 -19.21 8.93 -19.43
CA VAL A 181 -19.44 8.21 -18.16
C VAL A 181 -18.13 7.62 -17.64
N ALA A 182 -17.80 7.90 -16.38
CA ALA A 182 -16.70 7.23 -15.68
C ALA A 182 -17.20 5.87 -15.15
N ILE A 183 -16.76 4.77 -15.74
CA ILE A 183 -17.22 3.43 -15.35
C ILE A 183 -16.26 2.72 -14.39
N ASP A 184 -15.02 3.16 -14.32
CA ASP A 184 -14.07 2.72 -13.31
C ASP A 184 -13.13 3.87 -12.91
N ALA A 185 -12.73 3.89 -11.64
CA ALA A 185 -11.81 4.89 -11.12
C ALA A 185 -10.85 4.27 -10.10
N LYS A 186 -9.63 4.81 -10.07
CA LYS A 186 -8.61 4.49 -9.09
C LYS A 186 -8.09 5.78 -8.48
N MET A 187 -7.98 5.80 -7.16
CA MET A 187 -7.40 6.93 -6.43
C MET A 187 -6.33 6.45 -5.47
N THR A 188 -5.26 7.23 -5.35
CA THR A 188 -4.23 7.07 -4.33
C THR A 188 -4.07 8.40 -3.62
N PHE A 189 -4.01 8.36 -2.30
CA PHE A 189 -3.90 9.55 -1.46
C PHE A 189 -2.49 9.69 -0.89
N ASP A 190 -2.13 10.89 -0.45
CA ASP A 190 -0.87 11.11 0.26
C ASP A 190 -1.05 10.73 1.74
N ASP A 191 -0.36 9.67 2.18
CA ASP A 191 -0.40 9.21 3.57
C ASP A 191 0.00 10.29 4.58
N ASN A 192 0.87 11.23 4.17
CA ASN A 192 1.28 12.34 5.03
C ASN A 192 0.17 13.37 5.23
N ALA A 193 -0.87 13.36 4.41
CA ALA A 193 -2.01 14.26 4.49
C ALA A 193 -3.23 13.67 5.23
N MET A 194 -3.20 12.38 5.59
CA MET A 194 -4.36 11.69 6.19
C MET A 194 -4.83 12.32 7.50
N PHE A 195 -3.95 12.99 8.26
CA PHE A 195 -4.33 13.72 9.46
C PHE A 195 -5.41 14.81 9.22
N ARG A 196 -5.54 15.30 8.00
CA ARG A 196 -6.56 16.27 7.57
C ARG A 196 -7.64 15.69 6.66
N GLN A 197 -7.60 14.37 6.40
CA GLN A 197 -8.57 13.63 5.58
C GLN A 197 -9.20 12.46 6.38
N PRO A 198 -9.80 12.70 7.57
CA PRO A 198 -10.26 11.63 8.46
C PRO A 198 -11.37 10.76 7.82
N GLU A 199 -12.18 11.32 6.91
CA GLU A 199 -13.18 10.56 6.17
C GLU A 199 -12.55 9.51 5.27
N ILE A 200 -11.43 9.85 4.60
CA ILE A 200 -10.69 8.93 3.73
C ILE A 200 -9.95 7.90 4.58
N GLU A 201 -9.28 8.33 5.65
CA GLU A 201 -8.59 7.43 6.57
C GLU A 201 -9.54 6.37 7.15
N SER A 202 -10.80 6.75 7.44
CA SER A 202 -11.81 5.80 7.94
C SER A 202 -12.25 4.74 6.94
N LEU A 203 -11.97 4.93 5.64
CA LEU A 203 -12.27 3.96 4.58
C LEU A 203 -11.14 2.93 4.38
N ALA A 204 -9.99 3.10 5.06
CA ALA A 204 -8.88 2.17 4.94
C ALA A 204 -9.27 0.78 5.44
N GLU A 205 -9.10 -0.23 4.59
CA GLU A 205 -9.27 -1.64 4.92
C GLU A 205 -7.88 -2.25 5.02
N LEU A 206 -7.39 -2.36 6.25
CA LEU A 206 -6.05 -2.85 6.53
C LEU A 206 -6.07 -4.39 6.60
N SER A 207 -5.13 -5.05 5.91
CA SER A 207 -4.78 -6.45 6.14
C SER A 207 -4.27 -6.65 7.57
N GLU A 208 -4.15 -7.89 8.02
CA GLU A 208 -3.57 -8.18 9.36
C GLU A 208 -2.15 -7.62 9.49
N GLU A 209 -1.34 -7.72 8.44
CA GLU A 209 0.02 -7.19 8.41
C GLU A 209 0.03 -5.65 8.48
N GLU A 210 -0.81 -4.98 7.70
CA GLU A 210 -0.96 -3.52 7.74
C GLU A 210 -1.51 -3.00 9.08
N GLN A 211 -2.36 -3.78 9.77
CA GLN A 211 -2.81 -3.45 11.13
C GLN A 211 -1.66 -3.46 12.13
N VAL A 212 -0.75 -4.44 12.02
CA VAL A 212 0.46 -4.50 12.83
C VAL A 212 1.36 -3.31 12.56
N GLU A 213 1.58 -2.95 11.29
CA GLU A 213 2.36 -1.78 10.88
C GLU A 213 1.74 -0.46 11.38
N ALA A 214 0.43 -0.31 11.25
CA ALA A 214 -0.31 0.85 11.77
C ALA A 214 -0.20 0.96 13.29
N SER A 215 -0.32 -0.15 14.02
CA SER A 215 -0.14 -0.21 15.47
C SER A 215 1.29 0.16 15.87
N ALA A 216 2.29 -0.32 15.13
CA ALA A 216 3.69 0.03 15.35
C ALA A 216 3.95 1.52 15.12
N LYS A 217 3.39 2.09 14.05
CA LYS A 217 3.47 3.52 13.73
C LYS A 217 2.84 4.40 14.83
N ALA A 218 1.70 4.00 15.36
CA ALA A 218 1.04 4.69 16.49
C ALA A 218 1.91 4.72 17.75
N LYS A 219 2.79 3.72 17.96
CA LYS A 219 3.77 3.65 19.04
C LYS A 219 5.09 4.37 18.71
N GLY A 220 5.19 4.99 17.54
CA GLY A 220 6.37 5.74 17.08
C GLY A 220 7.51 4.85 16.59
N PHE A 221 7.21 3.67 16.02
CA PHE A 221 8.15 2.82 15.31
C PHE A 221 8.01 2.95 13.80
N SER A 222 9.12 2.81 13.09
CA SER A 222 9.10 2.50 11.67
C SER A 222 9.21 0.98 11.53
N TYR A 223 8.11 0.34 11.18
CA TYR A 223 8.01 -1.12 11.06
C TYR A 223 7.45 -1.52 9.70
N VAL A 224 8.05 -2.53 9.09
CA VAL A 224 7.54 -3.19 7.88
C VAL A 224 7.66 -4.70 8.08
N SER A 225 6.58 -5.44 7.87
CA SER A 225 6.56 -6.90 7.89
C SER A 225 7.22 -7.46 6.63
N LEU A 226 8.03 -8.52 6.78
CA LEU A 226 8.69 -9.24 5.70
C LEU A 226 8.48 -10.75 5.87
N ASN A 227 8.82 -11.54 4.84
CA ASN A 227 8.56 -12.97 4.80
C ASN A 227 9.73 -13.82 5.30
N GLY A 228 10.38 -13.43 6.40
CA GLY A 228 11.54 -14.12 6.93
C GLY A 228 11.34 -14.72 8.32
N GLU A 229 12.44 -15.20 8.89
CA GLU A 229 12.48 -15.92 10.18
C GLU A 229 13.35 -15.22 11.23
N ILE A 230 14.10 -14.18 10.83
CA ILE A 230 15.00 -13.44 11.73
C ILE A 230 14.36 -12.09 12.03
N GLY A 231 13.83 -11.93 13.25
CA GLY A 231 13.31 -10.65 13.74
C GLY A 231 14.46 -9.66 13.94
N CYS A 232 14.30 -8.43 13.42
CA CYS A 232 15.35 -7.39 13.47
C CYS A 232 14.87 -6.18 14.27
N MET A 233 15.69 -5.70 15.21
CA MET A 233 15.51 -4.42 15.91
C MET A 233 16.79 -3.59 15.83
N VAL A 234 16.69 -2.38 15.31
CA VAL A 234 17.82 -1.47 15.15
C VAL A 234 17.44 -0.04 15.53
N ASN A 235 18.40 0.83 15.66
CA ASN A 235 18.21 2.28 15.78
C ASN A 235 18.79 2.99 14.56
N GLY A 236 17.92 3.38 13.66
CA GLY A 236 18.23 4.09 12.42
C GLY A 236 18.03 3.24 11.15
N ALA A 237 17.30 3.81 10.18
CA ALA A 237 16.88 3.12 8.96
C ALA A 237 18.05 2.61 8.12
N GLY A 238 19.17 3.35 8.02
CA GLY A 238 20.36 2.93 7.31
C GLY A 238 21.01 1.69 7.94
N LEU A 239 21.06 1.63 9.29
CA LEU A 239 21.55 0.45 10.00
C LEU A 239 20.61 -0.75 9.83
N ALA A 240 19.30 -0.52 9.78
CA ALA A 240 18.32 -1.56 9.51
C ALA A 240 18.56 -2.20 8.15
N MET A 241 18.65 -1.41 7.09
CA MET A 241 18.94 -1.90 5.74
C MET A 241 20.25 -2.68 5.68
N ALA A 242 21.33 -2.12 6.23
CA ALA A 242 22.63 -2.80 6.27
C ALA A 242 22.60 -4.12 7.06
N THR A 243 21.82 -4.18 8.14
CA THR A 243 21.65 -5.42 8.94
C THR A 243 20.91 -6.47 8.14
N MET A 244 19.83 -6.09 7.44
CA MET A 244 19.06 -7.00 6.59
C MET A 244 19.89 -7.50 5.39
N ASP A 245 20.69 -6.64 4.77
CA ASP A 245 21.59 -7.02 3.69
C ASP A 245 22.63 -8.04 4.18
N MET A 246 23.21 -7.82 5.37
CA MET A 246 24.16 -8.76 5.95
C MET A 246 23.51 -10.12 6.28
N ILE A 247 22.27 -10.14 6.75
CA ILE A 247 21.51 -11.39 6.95
C ILE A 247 21.34 -12.11 5.62
N LYS A 248 20.92 -11.41 4.56
CA LYS A 248 20.77 -12.02 3.22
C LYS A 248 22.06 -12.52 2.63
N LEU A 249 23.16 -11.77 2.75
CA LEU A 249 24.50 -12.18 2.29
C LEU A 249 24.98 -13.47 2.98
N GLN A 250 24.51 -13.75 4.17
CA GLN A 250 24.83 -14.95 4.93
C GLN A 250 23.81 -16.09 4.75
N GLY A 251 22.83 -15.92 3.84
CA GLY A 251 21.85 -16.92 3.48
C GLY A 251 20.60 -16.95 4.36
N GLY A 252 20.41 -15.97 5.25
CA GLY A 252 19.21 -15.84 6.08
C GLY A 252 18.13 -14.97 5.47
N THR A 253 16.96 -14.92 6.12
CA THR A 253 15.82 -14.13 5.70
C THR A 253 15.30 -13.25 6.86
N PRO A 254 15.33 -11.90 6.72
CA PRO A 254 14.77 -11.02 7.75
C PRO A 254 13.24 -11.10 7.76
N ALA A 255 12.65 -11.15 8.97
CA ALA A 255 11.20 -11.20 9.20
C ALA A 255 10.56 -9.81 9.15
N ASN A 256 11.33 -8.76 9.39
CA ASN A 256 10.85 -7.40 9.44
C ASN A 256 11.97 -6.37 9.27
N PHE A 257 11.55 -5.16 8.91
CA PHE A 257 12.29 -3.93 9.18
C PHE A 257 11.72 -3.32 10.47
N LEU A 258 12.57 -2.98 11.45
CA LEU A 258 12.15 -2.24 12.64
C LEU A 258 13.23 -1.26 13.08
N ASP A 259 12.92 0.02 12.95
CA ASP A 259 13.73 1.13 13.48
C ASP A 259 13.04 1.74 14.71
N ILE A 260 13.71 1.64 15.87
CA ILE A 260 13.22 2.23 17.11
C ILE A 260 13.58 3.71 17.26
N GLY A 261 14.31 4.27 16.29
CA GLY A 261 14.78 5.66 16.29
C GLY A 261 15.86 5.94 17.34
N GLY A 262 16.13 7.23 17.58
CA GLY A 262 17.18 7.68 18.50
C GLY A 262 16.81 7.67 20.00
N SER A 263 15.72 7.02 20.39
CA SER A 263 15.29 6.99 21.78
C SER A 263 15.93 5.85 22.56
N SER A 264 16.44 6.14 23.74
CA SER A 264 16.95 5.14 24.71
C SER A 264 15.90 4.75 25.78
N ASN A 265 14.63 5.12 25.60
CA ASN A 265 13.58 4.83 26.58
C ASN A 265 13.36 3.31 26.69
N PRO A 266 13.60 2.68 27.88
CA PRO A 266 13.42 1.24 28.09
C PRO A 266 12.01 0.73 27.74
N ARG A 267 10.96 1.52 27.99
CA ARG A 267 9.58 1.14 27.62
C ARG A 267 9.43 0.95 26.10
N LYS A 268 10.12 1.75 25.31
CA LYS A 268 10.10 1.62 23.85
C LYS A 268 10.73 0.30 23.40
N VAL A 269 11.81 -0.11 24.06
CA VAL A 269 12.46 -1.41 23.83
C VAL A 269 11.52 -2.57 24.16
N ILE A 270 10.79 -2.49 25.29
CA ILE A 270 9.80 -3.51 25.68
C ILE A 270 8.71 -3.65 24.60
N GLU A 271 8.14 -2.54 24.16
CA GLU A 271 7.08 -2.57 23.13
C GLU A 271 7.60 -3.08 21.77
N ALA A 272 8.83 -2.74 21.39
CA ALA A 272 9.48 -3.28 20.21
C ALA A 272 9.69 -4.80 20.31
N MET A 273 10.11 -5.30 21.46
CA MET A 273 10.26 -6.74 21.70
C MET A 273 8.91 -7.46 21.67
N LYS A 274 7.86 -6.90 22.27
CA LYS A 274 6.50 -7.46 22.19
C LYS A 274 6.04 -7.58 20.73
N LEU A 275 6.30 -6.57 19.91
CA LEU A 275 5.98 -6.58 18.48
C LEU A 275 6.71 -7.69 17.74
N LEU A 276 8.02 -7.83 17.93
CA LEU A 276 8.81 -8.86 17.25
C LEU A 276 8.41 -10.28 17.66
N LEU A 277 8.16 -10.49 18.95
CA LEU A 277 7.82 -11.80 19.51
C LEU A 277 6.36 -12.21 19.26
N SER A 278 5.51 -11.29 18.79
CA SER A 278 4.15 -11.61 18.36
C SER A 278 4.09 -12.27 16.99
N ASP A 279 5.13 -12.14 16.16
CA ASP A 279 5.21 -12.80 14.86
C ASP A 279 5.66 -14.26 15.02
N SER A 280 4.76 -15.19 14.80
CA SER A 280 5.01 -16.63 14.93
C SER A 280 6.06 -17.20 13.98
N ARG A 281 6.42 -16.45 12.93
CA ARG A 281 7.46 -16.82 11.96
C ARG A 281 8.87 -16.61 12.51
N VAL A 282 9.01 -15.75 13.53
CA VAL A 282 10.31 -15.37 14.10
C VAL A 282 10.88 -16.50 14.93
N LYS A 283 12.02 -17.04 14.49
CA LYS A 283 12.79 -18.11 15.18
C LYS A 283 13.94 -17.57 16.03
N VAL A 284 14.43 -16.39 15.73
CA VAL A 284 15.52 -15.71 16.41
C VAL A 284 15.37 -14.21 16.26
N VAL A 285 15.72 -13.44 17.29
CA VAL A 285 15.73 -11.97 17.24
C VAL A 285 17.17 -11.47 17.19
N LEU A 286 17.47 -10.59 16.26
CA LEU A 286 18.73 -9.86 16.14
C LEU A 286 18.52 -8.38 16.49
N ILE A 287 19.19 -7.95 17.55
CA ILE A 287 19.21 -6.55 18.02
C ILE A 287 20.56 -5.96 17.68
N ASN A 288 20.58 -4.93 16.85
CA ASN A 288 21.80 -4.27 16.41
C ASN A 288 21.70 -2.75 16.69
N ILE A 289 22.34 -2.30 17.74
CA ILE A 289 22.31 -0.92 18.19
C ILE A 289 23.65 -0.24 17.96
N PHE A 290 23.60 0.91 17.32
CA PHE A 290 24.73 1.83 17.22
C PHE A 290 24.43 3.05 18.08
N GLY A 291 25.03 3.09 19.27
CA GLY A 291 24.84 4.16 20.25
C GLY A 291 25.44 5.47 19.78
N GLY A 292 24.64 6.49 19.82
CA GLY A 292 24.96 7.89 19.71
C GLY A 292 24.14 8.62 20.77
N ILE A 293 22.97 9.17 20.37
CA ILE A 293 21.96 9.66 21.30
C ILE A 293 21.33 8.47 22.05
N THR A 294 21.09 7.33 21.38
CA THR A 294 20.68 6.08 22.02
C THR A 294 21.83 5.54 22.87
N ARG A 295 21.56 5.24 24.13
CA ARG A 295 22.55 4.69 25.07
C ARG A 295 22.40 3.18 25.16
N CYS A 296 23.52 2.47 25.06
CA CYS A 296 23.55 1.01 25.08
C CYS A 296 23.12 0.41 26.42
N ASP A 297 23.43 1.07 27.53
CA ASP A 297 23.02 0.67 28.88
C ASP A 297 21.50 0.78 29.10
N ASP A 298 20.87 1.83 28.57
CA ASP A 298 19.40 1.99 28.62
C ASP A 298 18.70 0.91 27.78
N VAL A 299 19.23 0.59 26.61
CA VAL A 299 18.70 -0.50 25.77
C VAL A 299 18.86 -1.84 26.46
N ALA A 300 20.03 -2.13 27.06
CA ALA A 300 20.25 -3.35 27.82
C ALA A 300 19.28 -3.49 28.99
N THR A 301 19.03 -2.42 29.72
CA THR A 301 18.05 -2.36 30.80
C THR A 301 16.65 -2.64 30.31
N GLY A 302 16.26 -2.04 29.16
CA GLY A 302 14.97 -2.28 28.53
C GLY A 302 14.79 -3.74 28.06
N LEU A 303 15.84 -4.36 27.55
CA LEU A 303 15.82 -5.78 27.15
C LEU A 303 15.64 -6.71 28.34
N LEU A 304 16.37 -6.48 29.44
CA LEU A 304 16.21 -7.25 30.67
C LEU A 304 14.81 -7.12 31.25
N ALA A 305 14.26 -5.90 31.25
CA ALA A 305 12.89 -5.65 31.68
C ALA A 305 11.85 -6.33 30.77
N ALA A 306 12.05 -6.29 29.46
CA ALA A 306 11.14 -6.93 28.50
C ALA A 306 11.01 -8.44 28.75
N PHE A 307 12.11 -9.14 29.00
CA PHE A 307 12.09 -10.57 29.25
C PHE A 307 11.67 -10.99 30.66
N ASN A 308 11.50 -10.02 31.58
CA ASN A 308 10.79 -10.25 32.84
C ASN A 308 9.25 -10.21 32.65
N GLU A 309 8.78 -9.53 31.58
CA GLU A 309 7.36 -9.41 31.26
C GLU A 309 6.88 -10.39 30.20
N ILE A 310 7.79 -10.84 29.33
CA ILE A 310 7.47 -11.66 28.16
C ILE A 310 8.05 -13.06 28.36
N GLU A 311 7.17 -14.06 28.44
CA GLU A 311 7.58 -15.46 28.41
C GLU A 311 7.85 -15.87 26.96
N SER A 312 9.11 -16.05 26.58
CA SER A 312 9.51 -16.50 25.25
C SER A 312 10.84 -17.23 25.31
N ASP A 313 10.94 -18.35 24.61
CA ASP A 313 12.18 -19.13 24.48
C ASP A 313 12.98 -18.76 23.22
N ILE A 314 12.49 -17.82 22.42
CA ILE A 314 13.15 -17.36 21.20
C ILE A 314 14.54 -16.80 21.54
N PRO A 315 15.62 -17.30 20.92
CA PRO A 315 16.97 -16.79 21.12
C PRO A 315 17.11 -15.35 20.68
N VAL A 316 17.83 -14.55 21.46
CA VAL A 316 18.07 -13.13 21.14
C VAL A 316 19.56 -12.85 21.09
N ILE A 317 20.00 -12.34 19.96
CA ILE A 317 21.38 -11.91 19.74
C ILE A 317 21.43 -10.39 19.84
N VAL A 318 22.39 -9.89 20.59
CA VAL A 318 22.51 -8.45 20.85
C VAL A 318 23.90 -7.97 20.48
N ARG A 319 23.96 -6.98 19.60
CA ARG A 319 25.18 -6.21 19.36
C ARG A 319 24.93 -4.78 19.79
N LEU A 320 25.74 -4.32 20.75
CA LEU A 320 25.77 -2.96 21.24
C LEU A 320 27.13 -2.33 20.93
N THR A 321 27.12 -1.15 20.30
CA THR A 321 28.34 -0.39 19.97
C THR A 321 28.06 1.10 20.15
N GLY A 322 29.04 1.86 20.64
CA GLY A 322 28.94 3.31 20.83
C GLY A 322 28.71 3.72 22.29
N THR A 323 27.88 4.71 22.54
CA THR A 323 27.69 5.31 23.87
C THR A 323 27.30 4.26 24.90
N ASN A 324 28.12 4.12 25.98
CA ASN A 324 27.94 3.17 27.09
C ASN A 324 27.88 1.70 26.64
N GLU A 325 28.65 1.32 25.61
CA GLU A 325 28.65 -0.06 25.08
C GLU A 325 29.18 -1.08 26.10
N ASN A 326 30.17 -0.72 26.89
CA ASN A 326 30.77 -1.61 27.90
C ASN A 326 29.80 -1.84 29.05
N GLU A 327 29.16 -0.79 29.53
CA GLU A 327 28.12 -0.85 30.58
C GLU A 327 26.92 -1.69 30.08
N GLY A 328 26.47 -1.47 28.87
CA GLY A 328 25.38 -2.24 28.29
C GLY A 328 25.72 -3.72 28.14
N ARG A 329 26.96 -4.07 27.71
CA ARG A 329 27.42 -5.46 27.59
C ARG A 329 27.55 -6.13 28.98
N GLU A 330 28.06 -5.41 29.98
CA GLU A 330 28.16 -5.96 31.36
C GLU A 330 26.78 -6.24 31.96
N LEU A 331 25.78 -5.38 31.70
CA LEU A 331 24.39 -5.64 32.12
C LEU A 331 23.81 -6.92 31.52
N LEU A 332 24.16 -7.23 30.28
CA LEU A 332 23.69 -8.44 29.58
C LEU A 332 24.51 -9.69 29.94
N LYS A 333 25.62 -9.58 30.62
CA LYS A 333 26.50 -10.67 30.99
C LYS A 333 25.84 -11.63 31.94
N GLY A 334 25.88 -12.92 31.66
CA GLY A 334 25.21 -13.95 32.45
C GLY A 334 23.70 -14.03 32.25
N SER A 335 23.13 -13.19 31.41
CA SER A 335 21.74 -13.29 30.99
C SER A 335 21.55 -14.30 29.85
N ARG A 336 20.30 -14.48 29.41
CA ARG A 336 19.95 -15.34 28.28
C ARG A 336 20.39 -14.80 26.90
N PHE A 337 20.86 -13.56 26.83
CA PHE A 337 21.21 -12.90 25.55
C PHE A 337 22.58 -13.34 25.02
N LEU A 338 22.65 -13.58 23.71
CA LEU A 338 23.88 -13.92 23.02
C LEU A 338 24.53 -12.61 22.53
N VAL A 339 25.54 -12.14 23.27
CA VAL A 339 26.23 -10.89 22.90
C VAL A 339 27.20 -11.14 21.75
N ALA A 340 27.21 -10.24 20.75
CA ALA A 340 28.16 -10.22 19.62
C ALA A 340 28.89 -8.89 19.58
N GLN A 341 30.15 -8.91 19.11
CA GLN A 341 30.98 -7.70 19.04
C GLN A 341 30.86 -6.98 17.68
N THR A 342 30.68 -7.74 16.60
CA THR A 342 30.58 -7.19 15.26
C THR A 342 29.23 -7.51 14.62
N MET A 343 28.81 -6.72 13.64
CA MET A 343 27.59 -6.95 12.88
C MET A 343 27.66 -8.28 12.12
N CYS A 344 28.82 -8.61 11.53
CA CYS A 344 29.04 -9.86 10.81
C CYS A 344 28.91 -11.07 11.74
N GLU A 345 29.44 -11.00 12.96
CA GLU A 345 29.28 -12.05 13.98
C GLU A 345 27.82 -12.20 14.40
N ALA A 346 27.14 -11.07 14.67
CA ALA A 346 25.75 -11.06 15.12
C ALA A 346 24.81 -11.67 14.06
N THR A 347 24.96 -11.26 12.80
CA THR A 347 24.14 -11.80 11.70
C THR A 347 24.43 -13.26 11.42
N ARG A 348 25.70 -13.70 11.50
CA ARG A 348 26.05 -15.12 11.34
C ARG A 348 25.41 -15.99 12.42
N LYS A 349 25.53 -15.59 13.69
CA LYS A 349 24.87 -16.28 14.79
C LYS A 349 23.36 -16.40 14.59
N ALA A 350 22.71 -15.32 14.10
CA ALA A 350 21.27 -15.31 13.83
C ALA A 350 20.90 -16.30 12.72
N VAL A 351 21.64 -16.31 11.62
CA VAL A 351 21.42 -17.23 10.50
C VAL A 351 21.66 -18.69 10.94
N ASP A 352 22.74 -18.95 11.69
CA ASP A 352 23.07 -20.29 12.19
C ASP A 352 21.98 -20.85 13.12
N ILE A 353 21.35 -19.99 13.94
CA ILE A 353 20.27 -20.41 14.84
C ILE A 353 18.97 -20.62 14.05
N ALA A 354 18.59 -19.68 13.17
CA ALA A 354 17.39 -19.81 12.35
C ALA A 354 17.42 -21.09 11.49
N SER A 355 18.59 -21.47 10.94
CA SER A 355 18.77 -22.66 10.11
C SER A 355 18.73 -23.99 10.89
N LYS A 356 18.94 -24.00 12.20
CA LYS A 356 18.94 -25.20 13.07
C LYS A 356 17.58 -25.47 13.72
N SER A 357 16.65 -24.53 13.62
CA SER A 357 15.31 -24.66 14.21
C SER A 357 14.32 -25.41 13.31
N TYR A 358 14.79 -26.49 12.67
CA TYR A 358 13.98 -27.46 11.90
C TYR A 358 13.75 -28.73 12.72
#